data_84594096a31272c5b53db8d1d73bc83d
#
_entry.id   84594096a31272c5b53db8d1d73bc83d
#
_cell.length_a   1.000
_cell.length_b   1.000
_cell.length_c   1.000
_cell.angle_alpha   90.00
_cell.angle_beta   90.00
_cell.angle_gamma   90.00
#
_symmetry.space_group_name_H-M   'P 1'
#
loop_
_entity.id
_entity.type
_entity.pdbx_description
1 polymer ?
#
loop_
_entity_poly.entity_id
_entity_poly.type
_entity_poly.pdbx_seq_one_letter_code
_entity_poly.pdbx_strand_id
1 'polypeptide(L)'
;MKSHFLPNLVIFIVCFGILAGCLILAPPKNGSSCVQIGGIPLPIICTFRSLTGIPCPGCGLLRSMVYAMHGEVKKSLAHHRLGLITLVYVGLQFLFRLAVLLFPMLAIRFSRFDSYLNRGVILLALLFGINWLVTLIAFF
;
A
#
# COMPACT_ATOMS: atom_id res chain seq x y z
N MET A 1 -4.84 -27.43 -11.29
CA MET A 1 -4.83 -26.11 -11.93
C MET A 1 -5.83 -25.11 -11.33
N LYS A 2 -7.01 -25.51 -10.87
CA LYS A 2 -8.03 -24.59 -10.31
C LYS A 2 -7.67 -23.99 -8.93
N SER A 3 -6.85 -24.66 -8.11
CA SER A 3 -6.61 -24.24 -6.73
C SER A 3 -5.74 -22.97 -6.59
N HIS A 4 -4.93 -22.63 -7.59
CA HIS A 4 -4.07 -21.44 -7.55
C HIS A 4 -4.66 -20.22 -8.29
N PHE A 5 -5.69 -20.41 -9.11
CA PHE A 5 -6.27 -19.33 -9.90
C PHE A 5 -7.01 -18.30 -9.03
N LEU A 6 -7.88 -18.77 -8.14
CA LEU A 6 -8.67 -17.89 -7.25
C LEU A 6 -7.79 -16.97 -6.36
N PRO A 7 -6.79 -17.48 -5.62
CA PRO A 7 -5.97 -16.61 -4.80
C PRO A 7 -5.16 -15.60 -5.63
N ASN A 8 -4.66 -15.99 -6.82
CA ASN A 8 -3.96 -15.06 -7.70
C ASN A 8 -4.88 -13.96 -8.22
N LEU A 9 -6.12 -14.29 -8.58
CA LEU A 9 -7.11 -13.32 -9.04
C LEU A 9 -7.50 -12.34 -7.94
N VAL A 10 -7.73 -12.82 -6.72
CA VAL A 10 -8.07 -11.95 -5.58
C VAL A 10 -6.94 -10.97 -5.28
N ILE A 11 -5.70 -11.45 -5.20
CA ILE A 11 -4.53 -10.57 -4.95
C ILE A 11 -4.39 -9.56 -6.09
N PHE A 12 -4.57 -9.97 -7.35
CA PHE A 12 -4.54 -9.10 -8.51
C PHE A 12 -5.58 -7.96 -8.39
N ILE A 13 -6.84 -8.31 -8.09
CA ILE A 13 -7.93 -7.32 -7.94
C ILE A 13 -7.62 -6.34 -6.80
N VAL A 14 -7.13 -6.82 -5.67
CA VAL A 14 -6.76 -5.97 -4.53
C VAL A 14 -5.62 -5.02 -4.90
N CYS A 15 -4.55 -5.52 -5.51
CA CYS A 15 -3.43 -4.69 -5.95
C CYS A 15 -3.85 -3.67 -6.99
N PHE A 16 -4.69 -4.09 -7.96
CA PHE A 16 -5.25 -3.19 -8.97
C PHE A 16 -6.08 -2.07 -8.33
N GLY A 17 -6.97 -2.42 -7.39
CA GLY A 17 -7.79 -1.44 -6.68
C GLY A 17 -6.96 -0.41 -5.90
N ILE A 18 -5.90 -0.86 -5.23
CA ILE A 18 -4.97 0.03 -4.51
C ILE A 18 -4.26 0.97 -5.49
N LEU A 19 -3.68 0.45 -6.57
CA LEU A 19 -2.95 1.25 -7.56
C LEU A 19 -3.89 2.23 -8.29
N ALA A 20 -5.05 1.78 -8.73
CA ALA A 20 -6.06 2.62 -9.36
C ALA A 20 -6.55 3.72 -8.41
N GLY A 21 -6.81 3.38 -7.15
CA GLY A 21 -7.15 4.34 -6.11
C GLY A 21 -6.07 5.41 -5.92
N CYS A 22 -4.79 5.02 -5.85
CA CYS A 22 -3.68 5.97 -5.74
C CYS A 22 -3.51 6.87 -6.96
N LEU A 23 -3.91 6.42 -8.16
CA LEU A 23 -3.88 7.22 -9.39
C LEU A 23 -5.06 8.21 -9.46
N ILE A 24 -6.25 7.77 -9.07
CA ILE A 24 -7.48 8.60 -9.11
C ILE A 24 -7.45 9.68 -8.03
N LEU A 25 -6.85 9.37 -6.88
CA LEU A 25 -6.70 10.31 -5.77
C LEU A 25 -5.63 11.35 -6.10
N ALA A 26 -5.98 12.60 -6.05
CA ALA A 26 -5.02 13.70 -6.18
C ALA A 26 -4.34 14.00 -4.83
N PRO A 27 -3.05 14.35 -4.84
CA PRO A 27 -2.33 14.72 -3.63
C PRO A 27 -2.95 15.99 -3.00
N PRO A 28 -2.88 16.11 -1.66
CA PRO A 28 -3.37 17.29 -0.96
C PRO A 28 -2.74 18.57 -1.48
N LYS A 29 -3.56 19.58 -1.77
CA LYS A 29 -3.10 20.93 -2.14
C LYS A 29 -3.06 21.82 -0.90
N ASN A 30 -2.12 22.76 -0.87
CA ASN A 30 -2.06 23.86 0.10
C ASN A 30 -2.09 23.44 1.59
N GLY A 31 -1.31 22.42 1.98
CA GLY A 31 -1.21 22.00 3.39
C GLY A 31 -2.46 21.31 3.97
N SER A 32 -3.48 21.07 3.16
CA SER A 32 -4.64 20.30 3.59
C SER A 32 -4.27 18.86 3.92
N SER A 33 -4.86 18.31 4.99
CA SER A 33 -4.63 16.91 5.39
C SER A 33 -5.45 15.91 4.59
N CYS A 34 -6.19 16.34 3.56
CA CYS A 34 -7.17 15.55 2.83
C CYS A 34 -6.67 15.26 1.41
N VAL A 35 -6.73 14.00 0.97
CA VAL A 35 -6.62 13.67 -0.45
C VAL A 35 -7.88 14.14 -1.18
N GLN A 36 -7.78 14.37 -2.50
CA GLN A 36 -8.87 14.90 -3.29
C GLN A 36 -9.29 13.91 -4.38
N ILE A 37 -10.59 13.85 -4.67
CA ILE A 37 -11.15 13.22 -5.88
C ILE A 37 -11.85 14.31 -6.67
N GLY A 38 -11.38 14.56 -7.91
CA GLY A 38 -12.01 15.57 -8.77
C GLY A 38 -12.08 16.98 -8.18
N GLY A 39 -11.15 17.32 -7.27
CA GLY A 39 -11.14 18.61 -6.57
C GLY A 39 -11.95 18.66 -5.26
N ILE A 40 -12.68 17.59 -4.92
CA ILE A 40 -13.43 17.47 -3.66
C ILE A 40 -12.50 16.88 -2.59
N PRO A 41 -12.27 17.59 -1.46
CA PRO A 41 -11.43 17.07 -0.39
C PRO A 41 -12.16 15.91 0.32
N LEU A 42 -11.50 14.76 0.40
CA LEU A 42 -11.96 13.62 1.19
C LEU A 42 -11.29 13.66 2.56
N PRO A 43 -12.05 13.90 3.64
CA PRO A 43 -11.48 13.82 4.98
C PRO A 43 -11.14 12.37 5.29
N ILE A 44 -9.85 12.03 5.28
CA ILE A 44 -9.39 10.73 5.76
C ILE A 44 -9.30 10.82 7.28
N ILE A 45 -10.43 10.54 7.93
CA ILE A 45 -10.51 10.48 9.39
C ILE A 45 -10.05 9.09 9.80
N CYS A 46 -8.93 9.01 10.49
CA CYS A 46 -8.51 7.77 11.13
C CYS A 46 -9.37 7.55 12.39
N THR A 47 -10.35 6.65 12.30
CA THR A 47 -11.24 6.31 13.42
C THR A 47 -10.46 5.89 14.67
N PHE A 48 -9.37 5.15 14.48
CA PHE A 48 -8.50 4.75 15.59
C PHE A 48 -7.89 5.96 16.32
N ARG A 49 -7.35 6.93 15.55
CA ARG A 49 -6.77 8.15 16.12
C ARG A 49 -7.82 9.07 16.74
N SER A 50 -9.02 9.14 16.17
CA SER A 50 -10.09 9.96 16.73
C SER A 50 -10.67 9.40 18.03
N LEU A 51 -10.66 8.07 18.21
CA LEU A 51 -11.16 7.41 19.41
C LEU A 51 -10.12 7.32 20.52
N THR A 52 -8.87 7.06 20.17
CA THR A 52 -7.80 6.77 21.16
C THR A 52 -6.81 7.93 21.35
N GLY A 53 -6.81 8.93 20.46
CA GLY A 53 -5.77 9.96 20.40
C GLY A 53 -4.42 9.48 19.87
N ILE A 54 -4.23 8.16 19.77
CA ILE A 54 -2.94 7.53 19.41
C ILE A 54 -2.81 7.41 17.90
N PRO A 55 -1.62 7.72 17.28
CA PRO A 55 -1.41 7.51 15.87
C PRO A 55 -1.48 6.01 15.51
N CYS A 56 -2.31 5.63 14.54
CA CYS A 56 -2.38 4.25 14.07
C CYS A 56 -1.18 3.91 13.15
N PRO A 57 -0.83 2.61 13.00
CA PRO A 57 0.31 2.18 12.19
C PRO A 57 0.22 2.57 10.71
N GLY A 58 -1.00 2.79 10.20
CA GLY A 58 -1.26 3.21 8.81
C GLY A 58 -1.55 4.70 8.62
N CYS A 59 -1.45 5.52 9.69
CA CYS A 59 -1.70 6.95 9.59
C CYS A 59 -0.74 7.63 8.60
N GLY A 60 -1.30 8.20 7.53
CA GLY A 60 -0.52 8.83 6.47
C GLY A 60 -0.06 7.90 5.35
N LEU A 61 -0.26 6.57 5.47
CA LEU A 61 0.15 5.60 4.46
C LEU A 61 -0.49 5.90 3.09
N LEU A 62 -1.81 6.07 3.04
CA LEU A 62 -2.52 6.36 1.80
C LEU A 62 -2.02 7.67 1.15
N ARG A 63 -1.85 8.73 1.95
CA ARG A 63 -1.27 9.99 1.46
C ARG A 63 0.13 9.82 0.91
N SER A 64 0.97 9.07 1.63
CA SER A 64 2.32 8.75 1.20
C SER A 64 2.32 8.01 -0.14
N MET A 65 1.45 7.01 -0.31
CA MET A 65 1.33 6.26 -1.57
C MET A 65 0.83 7.16 -2.71
N VAL A 66 -0.16 8.03 -2.46
CA VAL A 66 -0.65 8.99 -3.45
C VAL A 66 0.45 9.97 -3.87
N TYR A 67 1.20 10.56 -2.93
CA TYR A 67 2.35 11.41 -3.26
C TYR A 67 3.42 10.66 -4.08
N ALA A 68 3.74 9.42 -3.69
CA ALA A 68 4.72 8.60 -4.41
C ALA A 68 4.27 8.30 -5.84
N MET A 69 2.99 7.99 -6.06
CA MET A 69 2.42 7.72 -7.37
C MET A 69 2.47 8.95 -8.30
N HIS A 70 2.38 10.16 -7.73
CA HIS A 70 2.50 11.41 -8.46
C HIS A 70 3.94 11.96 -8.56
N GLY A 71 4.95 11.15 -8.18
CA GLY A 71 6.37 11.50 -8.29
C GLY A 71 6.91 12.38 -7.16
N GLU A 72 6.11 12.75 -6.17
CA GLU A 72 6.50 13.58 -5.05
C GLU A 72 7.13 12.77 -3.89
N VAL A 73 8.25 12.09 -4.17
CA VAL A 73 8.89 11.15 -3.24
C VAL A 73 9.26 11.80 -1.89
N LYS A 74 9.74 13.04 -1.89
CA LYS A 74 10.10 13.75 -0.65
C LYS A 74 8.90 13.94 0.27
N LYS A 75 7.75 14.33 -0.28
CA LYS A 75 6.50 14.48 0.48
C LYS A 75 5.95 13.13 0.92
N SER A 76 6.07 12.10 0.07
CA SER A 76 5.71 10.73 0.42
C SER A 76 6.44 10.27 1.68
N LEU A 77 7.76 10.39 1.72
CA LEU A 77 8.59 9.99 2.87
C LEU A 77 8.30 10.81 4.13
N ALA A 78 7.96 12.10 3.98
CA ALA A 78 7.59 12.96 5.11
C ALA A 78 6.27 12.51 5.78
N HIS A 79 5.33 11.95 5.01
CA HIS A 79 4.06 11.45 5.56
C HIS A 79 4.15 10.05 6.14
N HIS A 80 4.85 9.12 5.47
CA HIS A 80 5.05 7.77 5.96
C HIS A 80 6.26 7.10 5.30
N ARG A 81 7.26 6.73 6.11
CA ARG A 81 8.52 6.13 5.63
C ARG A 81 8.32 4.85 4.82
N LEU A 82 7.32 4.04 5.18
CA LEU A 82 7.03 2.76 4.51
C LEU A 82 6.10 2.91 3.29
N GLY A 83 5.56 4.11 3.00
CA GLY A 83 4.59 4.29 1.92
C GLY A 83 5.16 3.99 0.55
N LEU A 84 6.38 4.45 0.27
CA LEU A 84 7.06 4.17 -1.00
C LEU A 84 7.37 2.67 -1.15
N ILE A 85 7.86 2.03 -0.07
CA ILE A 85 8.15 0.59 -0.05
C ILE A 85 6.88 -0.22 -0.31
N THR A 86 5.78 0.15 0.34
CA THR A 86 4.47 -0.49 0.15
C THR A 86 3.98 -0.34 -1.29
N LEU A 87 4.11 0.85 -1.88
CA LEU A 87 3.70 1.09 -3.26
C LEU A 87 4.50 0.24 -4.24
N VAL A 88 5.83 0.19 -4.10
CA VAL A 88 6.70 -0.65 -4.95
C VAL A 88 6.35 -2.13 -4.78
N TYR A 89 6.11 -2.57 -3.56
CA TYR A 89 5.73 -3.95 -3.29
C TYR A 89 4.37 -4.31 -3.92
N VAL A 90 3.36 -3.45 -3.80
CA VAL A 90 2.04 -3.64 -4.42
C VAL A 90 2.15 -3.66 -5.95
N GLY A 91 2.98 -2.77 -6.53
CA GLY A 91 3.27 -2.76 -7.97
C GLY A 91 3.93 -4.06 -8.45
N LEU A 92 4.91 -4.57 -7.70
CA LEU A 92 5.58 -5.84 -8.01
C LEU A 92 4.60 -7.02 -7.92
N GLN A 93 3.77 -7.07 -6.89
CA GLN A 93 2.70 -8.06 -6.75
C GLN A 93 1.72 -8.00 -7.93
N PHE A 94 1.29 -6.81 -8.31
CA PHE A 94 0.38 -6.59 -9.42
C PHE A 94 0.96 -7.14 -10.74
N LEU A 95 2.19 -6.76 -11.08
CA LEU A 95 2.86 -7.21 -12.32
C LEU A 95 3.05 -8.72 -12.33
N PHE A 96 3.48 -9.31 -11.22
CA PHE A 96 3.66 -10.75 -11.12
C PHE A 96 2.33 -11.50 -11.27
N ARG A 97 1.25 -11.06 -10.59
CA ARG A 97 -0.06 -11.69 -10.71
C ARG A 97 -0.67 -11.54 -12.11
N LEU A 98 -0.48 -10.39 -12.74
CA LEU A 98 -0.87 -10.17 -14.13
C LEU A 98 -0.15 -11.16 -15.06
N ALA A 99 1.17 -11.29 -14.91
CA ALA A 99 1.96 -12.21 -15.71
C ALA A 99 1.52 -13.69 -15.53
N VAL A 100 1.24 -14.10 -14.29
CA VAL A 100 0.75 -15.45 -13.99
C VAL A 100 -0.66 -15.71 -14.56
N LEU A 101 -1.53 -14.70 -14.55
CA LEU A 101 -2.87 -14.81 -15.14
C LEU A 101 -2.84 -14.91 -16.66
N LEU A 102 -1.92 -14.17 -17.32
CA LEU A 102 -1.75 -14.22 -18.78
C LEU A 102 -1.00 -15.48 -19.24
N PHE A 103 -0.03 -15.93 -18.45
CA PHE A 103 0.85 -17.06 -18.77
C PHE A 103 0.89 -18.05 -17.60
N PRO A 104 -0.08 -18.99 -17.50
CA PRO A 104 -0.18 -19.94 -16.37
C PRO A 104 1.06 -20.82 -16.15
N MET A 105 1.87 -21.01 -17.19
CA MET A 105 3.15 -21.73 -17.08
C MET A 105 4.17 -21.03 -16.17
N LEU A 106 4.08 -19.70 -16.04
CA LEU A 106 4.96 -18.95 -15.13
C LEU A 106 4.71 -19.32 -13.67
N ALA A 107 3.48 -19.66 -13.29
CA ALA A 107 3.16 -20.07 -11.92
C ALA A 107 3.99 -21.29 -11.47
N ILE A 108 4.20 -22.25 -12.36
CA ILE A 108 5.00 -23.46 -12.07
C ILE A 108 6.49 -23.12 -12.05
N ARG A 109 6.96 -22.37 -13.05
CA ARG A 109 8.38 -22.01 -13.20
C ARG A 109 8.89 -21.09 -12.09
N PHE A 110 8.05 -20.19 -11.61
CA PHE A 110 8.39 -19.20 -10.59
C PHE A 110 7.69 -19.41 -9.24
N SER A 111 7.34 -20.67 -8.91
CA SER A 111 6.69 -21.00 -7.63
C SER A 111 7.49 -20.56 -6.39
N ARG A 112 8.82 -20.59 -6.45
CA ARG A 112 9.68 -20.06 -5.37
C ARG A 112 9.54 -18.54 -5.22
N PHE A 113 9.48 -17.82 -6.34
CA PHE A 113 9.31 -16.37 -6.34
C PHE A 113 7.94 -15.98 -5.77
N ASP A 114 6.89 -16.70 -6.12
CA ASP A 114 5.55 -16.55 -5.53
C ASP A 114 5.59 -16.72 -4.00
N SER A 115 6.32 -17.74 -3.52
CA SER A 115 6.50 -17.97 -2.08
C SER A 115 7.26 -16.80 -1.40
N TYR A 116 8.28 -16.24 -2.04
CA TYR A 116 9.00 -15.07 -1.51
C TYR A 116 8.11 -13.83 -1.49
N LEU A 117 7.33 -13.58 -2.54
CA LEU A 117 6.36 -12.50 -2.57
C LEU A 117 5.30 -12.63 -1.47
N ASN A 118 4.78 -13.83 -1.22
CA ASN A 118 3.80 -14.05 -0.16
C ASN A 118 4.41 -13.85 1.25
N ARG A 119 5.64 -14.30 1.45
CA ARG A 119 6.38 -14.04 2.71
C ARG A 119 6.72 -12.57 2.90
N GLY A 120 6.89 -11.83 1.82
CA GLY A 120 7.08 -10.38 1.84
C GLY A 120 5.93 -9.62 2.51
N VAL A 121 4.70 -10.14 2.47
CA VAL A 121 3.56 -9.57 3.21
C VAL A 121 3.82 -9.61 4.71
N ILE A 122 4.33 -10.73 5.21
CA ILE A 122 4.64 -10.91 6.64
C ILE A 122 5.76 -9.95 7.05
N LEU A 123 6.82 -9.85 6.23
CA LEU A 123 7.92 -8.92 6.48
C LEU A 123 7.41 -7.46 6.51
N LEU A 124 6.55 -7.10 5.56
CA LEU A 124 5.95 -5.77 5.51
C LEU A 124 5.10 -5.49 6.75
N ALA A 125 4.28 -6.44 7.18
CA ALA A 125 3.47 -6.34 8.40
C ALA A 125 4.35 -6.16 9.65
N LEU A 126 5.47 -6.87 9.75
CA LEU A 126 6.45 -6.71 10.84
C LEU A 126 7.08 -5.31 10.82
N LEU A 127 7.46 -4.80 9.64
CA LEU A 127 7.99 -3.45 9.49
C LEU A 127 6.98 -2.38 9.91
N PHE A 128 5.69 -2.57 9.58
CA PHE A 128 4.63 -1.69 10.06
C PHE A 128 4.48 -1.74 11.58
N GLY A 129 4.53 -2.93 12.17
CA GLY A 129 4.49 -3.11 13.63
C GLY A 129 5.65 -2.41 14.33
N ILE A 130 6.88 -2.61 13.85
CA ILE A 130 8.08 -1.96 14.39
C ILE A 130 7.99 -0.43 14.25
N ASN A 131 7.63 0.06 13.06
CA ASN A 131 7.47 1.50 12.83
C ASN A 131 6.41 2.11 13.75
N TRP A 132 5.33 1.39 14.03
CA TRP A 132 4.29 1.82 14.95
C TRP A 132 4.78 1.88 16.39
N LEU A 133 5.51 0.85 16.85
CA LEU A 133 6.12 0.84 18.19
C LEU A 133 7.07 2.02 18.38
N VAL A 134 7.92 2.29 17.40
CA VAL A 134 8.81 3.47 17.42
C VAL A 134 8.03 4.77 17.50
N THR A 135 6.93 4.87 16.75
CA THR A 135 6.06 6.07 16.78
C THR A 135 5.35 6.22 18.12
N LEU A 136 4.94 5.12 18.76
CA LEU A 136 4.36 5.13 20.10
C LEU A 136 5.36 5.61 21.15
N ILE A 137 6.58 5.07 21.13
CA ILE A 137 7.64 5.47 22.08
C ILE A 137 7.97 6.96 21.91
N ALA A 138 7.94 7.49 20.69
CA ALA A 138 8.19 8.90 20.43
C ALA A 138 6.99 9.81 20.80
N PHE A 139 5.79 9.23 20.97
CA PHE A 139 4.57 9.95 21.31
C PHE A 139 4.39 10.12 22.84
N PHE A 140 4.92 9.19 23.65
CA PHE A 140 4.94 9.25 25.11
C PHE A 140 6.27 9.80 25.65
#